data_e87045a721792114f81a673f3338eb9e
#
_entry.id   e87045a721792114f81a673f3338eb9e
#
_cell.length_a   1.000
_cell.length_b   1.000
_cell.length_c   1.000
_cell.angle_alpha   90.00
_cell.angle_beta   90.00
_cell.angle_gamma   90.00
#
_symmetry.space_group_name_H-M   'P 1'
#
loop_
_entity.id
_entity.type
_entity.pdbx_description
1 polymer ?
#
loop_
_entity_poly.entity_id
_entity_poly.type
_entity_poly.pdbx_seq_one_letter_code
_entity_poly.pdbx_strand_id
1 'polypeptide(L)'
;MPSLTLDNANAIITGALAKAAELQLKPIVVSVFDAGGHLKAFQRQDGTSILRFEIASGKAFGALAVGTGSRWLHNQAKDRPHFLEGLSGVSGGRIVPVPGGVLIKDSTNEIIGAVGISGDTSDNDEAAAVAGIEGTGFTADIG
;
A
#
# COMPACT_ATOMS: atom_id res chain seq x y z
N MET A 1 -22.75 5.31 2.67
CA MET A 1 -21.50 5.26 1.91
C MET A 1 -20.58 4.22 2.51
N PRO A 2 -20.22 3.20 1.77
CA PRO A 2 -19.21 2.29 2.26
C PRO A 2 -17.90 3.07 2.41
N SER A 3 -17.31 2.94 3.56
CA SER A 3 -16.03 3.56 3.86
C SER A 3 -15.19 2.58 4.66
N LEU A 4 -13.89 2.80 4.64
CA LEU A 4 -12.96 1.98 5.41
C LEU A 4 -13.08 2.35 6.89
N THR A 5 -13.46 1.40 7.73
CA THR A 5 -13.54 1.60 9.18
C THR A 5 -12.19 1.35 9.83
N LEU A 6 -12.01 1.84 11.06
CA LEU A 6 -10.82 1.54 11.84
C LEU A 6 -10.70 0.03 12.10
N ASP A 7 -11.82 -0.64 12.38
CA ASP A 7 -11.81 -2.09 12.59
C ASP A 7 -11.35 -2.83 11.33
N ASN A 8 -11.82 -2.43 10.16
CA ASN A 8 -11.35 -3.00 8.89
C ASN A 8 -9.85 -2.75 8.71
N ALA A 9 -9.39 -1.53 8.97
CA ALA A 9 -7.98 -1.18 8.82
C ALA A 9 -7.09 -2.04 9.73
N ASN A 10 -7.50 -2.21 10.98
CA ASN A 10 -6.76 -3.05 11.93
C ASN A 10 -6.78 -4.53 11.52
N ALA A 11 -7.90 -5.03 11.00
CA ALA A 11 -7.99 -6.40 10.50
C ALA A 11 -7.06 -6.62 9.30
N ILE A 12 -6.97 -5.65 8.40
CA ILE A 12 -6.04 -5.69 7.27
C ILE A 12 -4.60 -5.79 7.77
N ILE A 13 -4.23 -4.97 8.75
CA ILE A 13 -2.87 -5.01 9.33
C ILE A 13 -2.59 -6.38 9.93
N THR A 14 -3.51 -6.91 10.70
CA THR A 14 -3.36 -8.25 11.33
C THR A 14 -3.14 -9.32 10.26
N GLY A 15 -3.92 -9.31 9.19
CA GLY A 15 -3.77 -10.26 8.08
C GLY A 15 -2.46 -10.09 7.33
N ALA A 16 -2.02 -8.87 7.11
CA ALA A 16 -0.74 -8.59 6.46
C ALA A 16 0.44 -9.10 7.30
N LEU A 17 0.42 -8.85 8.61
CA LEU A 17 1.46 -9.33 9.50
C LEU A 17 1.47 -10.87 9.60
N ALA A 18 0.30 -11.51 9.57
CA ALA A 18 0.21 -12.97 9.55
C ALA A 18 0.83 -13.54 8.27
N LYS A 19 0.58 -12.93 7.13
CA LYS A 19 1.18 -13.34 5.85
C LYS A 19 2.69 -13.14 5.86
N ALA A 20 3.15 -12.03 6.42
CA ALA A 20 4.58 -11.76 6.56
C ALA A 20 5.27 -12.85 7.41
N ALA A 21 4.64 -13.28 8.49
CA ALA A 21 5.16 -14.37 9.31
C ALA A 21 5.19 -15.70 8.55
N GLU A 22 4.12 -16.01 7.81
CA GLU A 22 4.05 -17.22 6.98
C GLU A 22 5.17 -17.26 5.94
N LEU A 23 5.43 -16.14 5.28
CA LEU A 23 6.47 -16.02 4.26
C LEU A 23 7.87 -15.78 4.85
N GLN A 24 7.98 -15.64 6.16
CA GLN A 24 9.25 -15.36 6.87
C GLN A 24 9.94 -14.10 6.33
N LEU A 25 9.17 -13.04 6.17
CA LEU A 25 9.70 -11.76 5.68
C LEU A 25 10.58 -11.08 6.72
N LYS A 26 11.46 -10.19 6.26
CA LYS A 26 12.12 -9.23 7.13
C LYS A 26 11.05 -8.35 7.80
N PRO A 27 11.37 -7.66 8.90
CA PRO A 27 10.41 -6.78 9.56
C PRO A 27 9.81 -5.75 8.60
N ILE A 28 8.49 -5.59 8.69
CA ILE A 28 7.74 -4.68 7.82
C ILE A 28 7.00 -3.63 8.63
N VAL A 29 6.64 -2.55 7.96
CA VAL A 29 5.62 -1.62 8.43
C VAL A 29 4.39 -1.76 7.54
N VAL A 30 3.21 -1.58 8.11
CA VAL A 30 1.93 -1.62 7.40
C VAL A 30 1.20 -0.33 7.69
N SER A 31 0.91 0.45 6.65
CA SER A 31 0.10 1.66 6.76
C SER A 31 -1.19 1.48 5.98
N VAL A 32 -2.31 1.93 6.55
CA VAL A 32 -3.63 1.86 5.92
C VAL A 32 -4.20 3.26 5.86
N PHE A 33 -4.56 3.69 4.64
CA PHE A 33 -5.09 5.02 4.36
C PHE A 33 -6.53 4.91 3.88
N ASP A 34 -7.35 5.90 4.22
CA ASP A 34 -8.68 6.02 3.65
C ASP A 34 -8.62 6.55 2.21
N ALA A 35 -9.77 6.63 1.54
CA ALA A 35 -9.84 7.07 0.14
C ALA A 35 -9.38 8.51 -0.07
N GLY A 36 -9.38 9.34 0.96
CA GLY A 36 -8.89 10.71 0.92
C GLY A 36 -7.39 10.84 1.15
N GLY A 37 -6.70 9.73 1.34
CA GLY A 37 -5.25 9.75 1.59
C GLY A 37 -4.86 10.03 3.03
N HIS A 38 -5.81 9.93 3.97
CA HIS A 38 -5.53 10.15 5.39
C HIS A 38 -5.18 8.84 6.07
N LEU A 39 -4.15 8.86 6.92
CA LEU A 39 -3.73 7.69 7.67
C LEU A 39 -4.84 7.24 8.62
N LYS A 40 -5.25 5.98 8.49
CA LYS A 40 -6.26 5.36 9.33
C LYS A 40 -5.66 4.52 10.44
N ALA A 41 -4.66 3.70 10.11
CA ALA A 41 -3.97 2.84 11.06
C ALA A 41 -2.57 2.51 10.56
N PHE A 42 -1.66 2.26 11.49
CA PHE A 42 -0.27 1.98 11.18
C PHE A 42 0.33 1.08 12.27
N GLN A 43 1.12 0.09 11.84
CA GLN A 43 1.95 -0.66 12.76
C GLN A 43 3.35 -0.84 12.17
N ARG A 44 4.34 -0.70 13.03
CA ARG A 44 5.74 -0.92 12.70
C ARG A 44 6.26 -2.09 13.52
N GLN A 45 6.73 -3.14 12.84
CA GLN A 45 7.42 -4.22 13.54
C GLN A 45 8.78 -3.75 14.07
N ASP A 46 9.25 -4.42 15.10
CA ASP A 46 10.58 -4.16 15.65
C ASP A 46 11.64 -4.44 14.59
N GLY A 47 12.70 -3.64 14.57
CA GLY A 47 13.85 -3.87 13.71
C GLY A 47 13.74 -3.26 12.30
N THR A 48 12.69 -2.50 11.98
CA THR A 48 12.60 -1.79 10.71
C THR A 48 13.50 -0.57 10.67
N SER A 49 14.00 -0.21 9.48
CA SER A 49 14.76 1.02 9.29
C SER A 49 13.86 2.26 9.35
N ILE A 50 14.46 3.43 9.56
CA ILE A 50 13.70 4.64 9.92
C ILE A 50 12.87 5.24 8.79
N LEU A 51 13.14 4.91 7.51
CA LEU A 51 12.39 5.45 6.36
C LEU A 51 11.20 4.58 5.95
N ARG A 52 10.96 3.45 6.63
CA ARG A 52 9.95 2.50 6.14
C ARG A 52 8.54 3.05 6.17
N PHE A 53 8.20 3.89 7.16
CA PHE A 53 6.88 4.55 7.17
C PHE A 53 6.68 5.44 5.95
N GLU A 54 7.67 6.28 5.61
CA GLU A 54 7.60 7.20 4.49
C GLU A 54 7.54 6.43 3.16
N ILE A 55 8.30 5.35 3.03
CA ILE A 55 8.26 4.51 1.83
C ILE A 55 6.89 3.83 1.69
N ALA A 56 6.40 3.21 2.75
CA ALA A 56 5.08 2.56 2.75
C ALA A 56 3.97 3.58 2.41
N SER A 57 4.03 4.76 3.05
CA SER A 57 3.06 5.83 2.80
C SER A 57 3.13 6.34 1.37
N GLY A 58 4.33 6.46 0.81
CA GLY A 58 4.51 6.87 -0.58
C GLY A 58 3.99 5.86 -1.58
N LYS A 59 4.08 4.57 -1.27
CA LYS A 59 3.48 3.51 -2.09
C LYS A 59 1.95 3.61 -2.07
N ALA A 60 1.36 3.72 -0.88
CA ALA A 60 -0.10 3.85 -0.74
C ALA A 60 -0.61 5.15 -1.35
N PHE A 61 0.06 6.27 -1.08
CA PHE A 61 -0.30 7.57 -1.65
C PHE A 61 -0.26 7.52 -3.17
N GLY A 62 0.80 6.93 -3.74
CA GLY A 62 0.93 6.80 -5.20
C GLY A 62 -0.23 6.02 -5.81
N ALA A 63 -0.63 4.92 -5.18
CA ALA A 63 -1.76 4.12 -5.64
C ALA A 63 -3.06 4.94 -5.65
N LEU A 64 -3.33 5.66 -4.57
CA LEU A 64 -4.52 6.52 -4.48
C LEU A 64 -4.47 7.67 -5.49
N ALA A 65 -3.28 8.26 -5.67
CA ALA A 65 -3.10 9.41 -6.55
C ALA A 65 -3.38 9.08 -8.02
N VAL A 66 -3.06 7.85 -8.45
CA VAL A 66 -3.26 7.43 -9.85
C VAL A 66 -4.44 6.50 -10.05
N GLY A 67 -5.07 6.04 -8.97
CA GLY A 67 -6.29 5.21 -9.05
C GLY A 67 -6.05 3.75 -9.41
N THR A 68 -4.83 3.26 -9.22
CA THR A 68 -4.45 1.85 -9.43
C THR A 68 -3.27 1.51 -8.54
N GLY A 69 -3.06 0.23 -8.24
CA GLY A 69 -1.97 -0.17 -7.37
C GLY A 69 -0.59 0.28 -7.85
N SER A 70 0.36 0.40 -6.93
CA SER A 70 1.67 1.01 -7.23
C SER A 70 2.57 0.17 -8.14
N ARG A 71 2.20 -1.07 -8.43
CA ARG A 71 2.87 -1.86 -9.47
C ARG A 71 2.74 -1.19 -10.83
N TRP A 72 1.60 -0.54 -11.11
CA TRP A 72 1.44 0.24 -12.33
C TRP A 72 2.47 1.36 -12.42
N LEU A 73 2.69 2.08 -11.31
CA LEU A 73 3.72 3.13 -11.26
C LEU A 73 5.12 2.56 -11.51
N HIS A 74 5.41 1.38 -10.95
CA HIS A 74 6.68 0.69 -11.17
C HIS A 74 6.90 0.41 -12.66
N ASN A 75 5.86 -0.08 -13.36
CA ASN A 75 5.95 -0.35 -14.79
C ASN A 75 6.10 0.94 -15.59
N GLN A 76 5.39 2.01 -15.22
CA GLN A 76 5.56 3.33 -15.87
C GLN A 76 6.96 3.88 -15.66
N ALA A 77 7.57 3.65 -14.50
CA ALA A 77 8.93 4.09 -14.24
C ALA A 77 9.95 3.45 -15.19
N LYS A 78 9.71 2.20 -15.59
CA LYS A 78 10.54 1.51 -16.58
C LYS A 78 10.31 2.03 -18.00
N ASP A 79 9.04 2.19 -18.38
CA ASP A 79 8.65 2.48 -19.75
C ASP A 79 8.65 3.97 -20.07
N ARG A 80 8.34 4.80 -19.08
CA ARG A 80 8.14 6.24 -19.23
C ARG A 80 8.72 7.01 -18.04
N PRO A 81 10.06 6.97 -17.82
CA PRO A 81 10.66 7.60 -16.64
C PRO A 81 10.36 9.11 -16.54
N HIS A 82 10.24 9.81 -17.66
CA HIS A 82 9.92 11.25 -17.67
C HIS A 82 8.50 11.52 -17.11
N PHE A 83 7.56 10.60 -17.30
CA PHE A 83 6.22 10.72 -16.73
C PHE A 83 6.28 10.60 -15.20
N LEU A 84 7.05 9.65 -14.70
CA LEU A 84 7.24 9.50 -13.25
C LEU A 84 7.93 10.72 -12.63
N GLU A 85 8.87 11.31 -13.34
CA GLU A 85 9.52 12.54 -12.91
C GLU A 85 8.50 13.68 -12.77
N GLY A 86 7.58 13.80 -13.73
CA GLY A 86 6.47 14.75 -13.67
C GLY A 86 5.55 14.50 -12.50
N LEU A 87 5.16 13.23 -12.26
CA LEU A 87 4.32 12.86 -11.13
C LEU A 87 5.01 13.17 -9.79
N SER A 88 6.30 12.92 -9.69
CA SER A 88 7.09 13.27 -8.51
C SER A 88 7.00 14.77 -8.22
N GLY A 89 7.17 15.59 -9.25
CA GLY A 89 7.09 17.04 -9.13
C GLY A 89 5.72 17.53 -8.64
N VAL A 90 4.65 17.13 -9.32
CA VAL A 90 3.30 17.61 -8.99
C VAL A 90 2.78 17.05 -7.66
N SER A 91 3.29 15.93 -7.20
CA SER A 91 2.91 15.32 -5.92
C SER A 91 3.75 15.80 -4.74
N GLY A 92 4.73 16.67 -4.96
CA GLY A 92 5.63 17.11 -3.92
C GLY A 92 6.63 16.04 -3.48
N GLY A 93 6.98 15.12 -4.37
CA GLY A 93 7.95 14.06 -4.09
C GLY A 93 7.42 12.90 -3.26
N ARG A 94 6.10 12.79 -3.08
CA ARG A 94 5.52 11.80 -2.16
C ARG A 94 5.33 10.40 -2.77
N ILE A 95 5.40 10.27 -4.10
CA ILE A 95 5.15 8.98 -4.76
C ILE A 95 6.40 8.10 -4.69
N VAL A 96 6.22 6.86 -4.24
CA VAL A 96 7.26 5.83 -4.29
C VAL A 96 6.80 4.77 -5.30
N PRO A 97 7.39 4.75 -6.52
CA PRO A 97 6.86 3.99 -7.65
C PRO A 97 7.35 2.54 -7.70
N VAL A 98 7.05 1.78 -6.67
CA VAL A 98 7.39 0.35 -6.59
C VAL A 98 6.20 -0.43 -5.99
N PRO A 99 6.10 -1.74 -6.23
CA PRO A 99 5.01 -2.54 -5.66
C PRO A 99 4.97 -2.48 -4.13
N GLY A 100 3.78 -2.71 -3.58
CA GLY A 100 3.55 -2.66 -2.15
C GLY A 100 2.53 -1.61 -1.71
N GLY A 101 2.05 -0.77 -2.65
CA GLY A 101 0.89 0.08 -2.47
C GLY A 101 -0.29 -0.54 -3.20
N VAL A 102 -1.28 -1.00 -2.46
CA VAL A 102 -2.39 -1.79 -2.99
C VAL A 102 -3.70 -1.11 -2.64
N LEU A 103 -4.55 -0.88 -3.65
CA LEU A 103 -5.86 -0.29 -3.40
C LEU A 103 -6.79 -1.29 -2.72
N ILE A 104 -7.61 -0.77 -1.83
CA ILE A 104 -8.70 -1.51 -1.18
C ILE A 104 -9.98 -1.13 -1.90
N LYS A 105 -10.66 -2.12 -2.47
CA LYS A 105 -11.94 -1.91 -3.17
C LYS A 105 -13.05 -2.68 -2.49
N ASP A 106 -14.24 -2.07 -2.43
CA ASP A 106 -15.42 -2.71 -1.87
C ASP A 106 -16.13 -3.61 -2.88
N SER A 107 -17.28 -4.17 -2.51
CA SER A 107 -18.06 -5.08 -3.37
C SER A 107 -18.60 -4.41 -4.63
N THR A 108 -18.66 -3.08 -4.67
CA THR A 108 -19.08 -2.32 -5.85
C THR A 108 -17.89 -1.84 -6.69
N ASN A 109 -16.69 -2.33 -6.37
CA ASN A 109 -15.44 -1.96 -7.04
C ASN A 109 -15.04 -0.49 -6.82
N GLU A 110 -15.58 0.15 -5.78
CA GLU A 110 -15.15 1.49 -5.40
C GLU A 110 -13.90 1.46 -4.53
N ILE A 111 -13.01 2.41 -4.76
CA ILE A 111 -11.79 2.57 -3.95
C ILE A 111 -12.18 3.16 -2.60
N ILE A 112 -11.93 2.43 -1.52
CA ILE A 112 -12.21 2.89 -0.16
C ILE A 112 -10.95 3.18 0.65
N GLY A 113 -9.79 2.89 0.09
CA GLY A 113 -8.51 3.16 0.73
C GLY A 113 -7.35 2.49 0.02
N ALA A 114 -6.21 2.48 0.69
CA ALA A 114 -5.01 1.80 0.20
C ALA A 114 -4.16 1.31 1.36
N VAL A 115 -3.43 0.24 1.12
CA VAL A 115 -2.43 -0.29 2.04
C VAL A 115 -1.06 -0.03 1.45
N GLY A 116 -0.13 0.44 2.28
CA GLY A 116 1.28 0.53 1.91
C GLY A 116 2.12 -0.30 2.85
N ILE A 117 2.98 -1.13 2.30
CA ILE A 117 3.90 -1.97 3.08
C ILE A 117 5.32 -1.76 2.60
N SER A 118 6.25 -1.71 3.54
CA SER A 118 7.68 -1.62 3.26
C SER A 118 8.47 -2.38 4.31
N GLY A 119 9.57 -3.00 3.90
CA GLY A 119 10.45 -3.73 4.80
C GLY A 119 11.18 -4.89 4.14
N ASP A 120 10.53 -5.62 3.26
CA ASP A 120 11.10 -6.73 2.50
C ASP A 120 11.27 -6.32 1.03
N THR A 121 11.30 -7.27 0.11
CA THR A 121 11.25 -6.93 -1.33
C THR A 121 9.88 -6.34 -1.66
N SER A 122 9.82 -5.52 -2.71
CA SER A 122 8.57 -4.90 -3.13
C SER A 122 7.49 -5.93 -3.48
N ASP A 123 7.87 -7.05 -4.11
CA ASP A 123 6.92 -8.12 -4.43
C ASP A 123 6.39 -8.80 -3.17
N ASN A 124 7.23 -9.04 -2.19
CA ASN A 124 6.82 -9.63 -0.92
C ASN A 124 5.96 -8.67 -0.10
N ASP A 125 6.31 -7.39 -0.08
CA ASP A 125 5.51 -6.35 0.55
C ASP A 125 4.09 -6.33 -0.05
N GLU A 126 3.99 -6.40 -1.38
CA GLU A 126 2.73 -6.47 -2.09
C GLU A 126 1.91 -7.71 -1.70
N ALA A 127 2.56 -8.87 -1.64
CA ALA A 127 1.88 -10.12 -1.28
C ALA A 127 1.25 -10.03 0.13
N ALA A 128 1.95 -9.43 1.08
CA ALA A 128 1.43 -9.23 2.43
C ALA A 128 0.21 -8.29 2.42
N ALA A 129 0.28 -7.20 1.64
CA ALA A 129 -0.83 -6.25 1.52
C ALA A 129 -2.07 -6.92 0.92
N VAL A 130 -1.92 -7.69 -0.14
CA VAL A 130 -3.01 -8.43 -0.79
C VAL A 130 -3.68 -9.39 0.20
N ALA A 131 -2.88 -10.15 0.95
CA ALA A 131 -3.42 -11.10 1.93
C ALA A 131 -4.23 -10.38 3.02
N GLY A 132 -3.75 -9.25 3.50
CA GLY A 132 -4.48 -8.47 4.51
C GLY A 132 -5.81 -7.96 3.98
N ILE A 133 -5.83 -7.42 2.77
CA ILE A 133 -7.06 -6.89 2.15
C ILE A 133 -8.06 -8.00 1.89
N GLU A 134 -7.63 -9.07 1.24
CA GLU A 134 -8.52 -10.18 0.85
C GLU A 134 -9.04 -10.94 2.07
N GLY A 135 -8.26 -11.02 3.14
CA GLY A 135 -8.67 -11.64 4.39
C GLY A 135 -9.84 -10.95 5.08
N THR A 136 -10.10 -9.68 4.75
CA THR A 136 -11.25 -8.92 5.26
C THR A 136 -12.45 -8.93 4.31
N GLY A 137 -12.35 -9.64 3.19
CA GLY A 137 -13.42 -9.72 2.19
C GLY A 137 -13.42 -8.60 1.16
N PHE A 138 -12.47 -7.69 1.21
CA PHE A 138 -12.30 -6.66 0.20
C PHE A 138 -11.49 -7.18 -0.99
N THR A 139 -11.52 -6.42 -2.09
CA THR A 139 -10.74 -6.74 -3.28
C THR A 139 -9.47 -5.89 -3.31
N ALA A 140 -8.36 -6.54 -3.61
CA ALA A 140 -7.05 -5.87 -3.75
C ALA A 140 -6.79 -5.52 -5.22
N ASP A 141 -6.30 -4.31 -5.45
CA ASP A 141 -5.86 -3.86 -6.79
C ASP A 141 -4.38 -3.52 -6.70
N ILE A 142 -3.57 -4.36 -7.31
CA ILE A 142 -2.11 -4.19 -7.28
C ILE A 142 -1.58 -3.28 -8.40
N GLY A 143 -2.40 -3.03 -9.39
CA GLY A 143 -2.02 -2.20 -10.55
C GLY A 143 -1.56 -2.94 -11.79
#